data_3a83b1d5b4b287976fea5535ade85c62
#
_entry.id   3a83b1d5b4b287976fea5535ade85c62
#
_cell.length_a   1.000
_cell.length_b   1.000
_cell.length_c   1.000
_cell.angle_alpha   90.00
_cell.angle_beta   90.00
_cell.angle_gamma   90.00
#
_symmetry.space_group_name_H-M   'P 1'
#
loop_
_entity.id
_entity.type
_entity.pdbx_description
1 polymer ?
#
loop_
_entity_poly.entity_id
_entity_poly.type
_entity_poly.pdbx_seq_one_letter_code
_entity_poly.pdbx_strand_id
1 'polypeptide(L)'
;MILKEKLEEVRRYESLIWNFSCQSADCDTELIAIIREALDFSIQNFFIIHDGYKYEMYWFEIVNGSICGTVGTLLDKEERLKKSQNIANFFTELTLQEKWKGSRFHFIFILQIMKRKSNIAYIASHPTIWEADGFTQFALVEALYKLRIPGFSREFLEMKKIAERDGDKQMLNFITRYLANEHKYKPVPPESM
;
A
#
# COMPACT_ATOMS: atom_id res chain seq x y z
N MET A 1 -7.98 26.32 9.49
CA MET A 1 -8.89 25.22 9.91
C MET A 1 -8.32 24.57 11.16
N ILE A 2 -9.11 24.47 12.23
CA ILE A 2 -8.68 23.85 13.51
C ILE A 2 -8.56 22.32 13.33
N LEU A 3 -7.72 21.68 14.12
CA LEU A 3 -7.49 20.22 14.04
C LEU A 3 -8.80 19.41 14.07
N LYS A 4 -9.77 19.82 14.90
CA LYS A 4 -11.07 19.16 14.96
C LYS A 4 -11.81 19.18 13.62
N GLU A 5 -11.85 20.32 12.94
CA GLU A 5 -12.49 20.47 11.62
C GLU A 5 -11.79 19.63 10.55
N LYS A 6 -10.45 19.56 10.60
CA LYS A 6 -9.67 18.69 9.71
C LYS A 6 -10.00 17.21 9.90
N LEU A 7 -10.15 16.76 11.15
CA LEU A 7 -10.50 15.38 11.45
C LEU A 7 -11.97 15.06 11.09
N GLU A 8 -12.88 16.03 11.22
CA GLU A 8 -14.25 15.88 10.74
C GLU A 8 -14.31 15.72 9.22
N GLU A 9 -13.47 16.43 8.48
CA GLU A 9 -13.38 16.27 7.04
C GLU A 9 -12.80 14.88 6.63
N VAL A 10 -11.79 14.38 7.35
CA VAL A 10 -11.30 13.01 7.15
C VAL A 10 -12.42 11.99 7.35
N ARG A 11 -13.19 12.11 8.43
CA ARG A 11 -14.34 11.23 8.69
C ARG A 11 -15.41 11.31 7.61
N ARG A 12 -15.60 12.48 7.00
CA ARG A 12 -16.49 12.65 5.85
C ARG A 12 -16.02 11.80 4.67
N TYR A 13 -14.73 11.86 4.33
CA TYR A 13 -14.17 11.01 3.27
C TYR A 13 -14.27 9.51 3.60
N GLU A 14 -13.94 9.12 4.81
CA GLU A 14 -14.11 7.73 5.27
C GLU A 14 -15.56 7.26 5.12
N SER A 15 -16.53 8.11 5.50
CA SER A 15 -17.95 7.80 5.34
C SER A 15 -18.38 7.68 3.87
N LEU A 16 -17.86 8.55 2.99
CA LEU A 16 -18.11 8.46 1.54
C LEU A 16 -17.56 7.16 0.96
N ILE A 17 -16.35 6.76 1.34
CA ILE A 17 -15.72 5.52 0.90
C ILE A 17 -16.49 4.31 1.47
N TRP A 18 -16.80 4.32 2.78
CA TRP A 18 -17.49 3.22 3.44
C TRP A 18 -18.87 2.92 2.86
N ASN A 19 -19.62 3.99 2.51
CA ASN A 19 -20.96 3.89 1.96
C ASN A 19 -20.98 3.87 0.43
N PHE A 20 -19.81 3.78 -0.21
CA PHE A 20 -19.72 3.76 -1.65
C PHE A 20 -20.41 2.51 -2.21
N SER A 21 -21.26 2.70 -3.19
CA SER A 21 -22.01 1.63 -3.87
C SER A 21 -21.77 1.70 -5.38
N CYS A 22 -21.32 0.59 -5.94
CA CYS A 22 -20.98 0.47 -7.35
C CYS A 22 -22.26 0.34 -8.20
N GLN A 23 -22.87 1.45 -8.61
CA GLN A 23 -24.11 1.49 -9.38
C GLN A 23 -23.90 1.77 -10.87
N SER A 24 -22.75 2.34 -11.24
CA SER A 24 -22.42 2.73 -12.63
C SER A 24 -21.38 1.81 -13.27
N ALA A 25 -21.18 1.93 -14.59
CA ALA A 25 -20.07 1.27 -15.28
C ALA A 25 -18.71 1.81 -14.83
N ASP A 26 -18.65 3.09 -14.49
CA ASP A 26 -17.43 3.85 -14.15
C ASP A 26 -17.20 3.99 -12.64
N CYS A 27 -17.80 3.11 -11.83
CA CYS A 27 -17.74 3.21 -10.37
C CYS A 27 -16.32 3.14 -9.79
N ASP A 28 -15.38 2.49 -10.45
CA ASP A 28 -13.98 2.48 -10.05
C ASP A 28 -13.33 3.86 -10.23
N THR A 29 -13.64 4.57 -11.31
CA THR A 29 -13.18 5.95 -11.54
C THR A 29 -13.77 6.92 -10.50
N GLU A 30 -15.04 6.77 -10.16
CA GLU A 30 -15.70 7.58 -9.12
C GLU A 30 -15.06 7.33 -7.73
N LEU A 31 -14.81 6.07 -7.38
CA LEU A 31 -14.13 5.73 -6.14
C LEU A 31 -12.69 6.26 -6.09
N ILE A 32 -11.93 6.13 -7.18
CA ILE A 32 -10.56 6.67 -7.30
C ILE A 32 -10.57 8.18 -7.07
N ALA A 33 -11.55 8.91 -7.60
CA ALA A 33 -11.66 10.36 -7.41
C ALA A 33 -11.83 10.70 -5.91
N ILE A 34 -12.74 10.01 -5.21
CA ILE A 34 -12.96 10.21 -3.76
C ILE A 34 -11.69 9.90 -2.96
N ILE A 35 -11.03 8.79 -3.26
CA ILE A 35 -9.79 8.39 -2.55
C ILE A 35 -8.68 9.43 -2.82
N ARG A 36 -8.53 9.91 -4.04
CA ARG A 36 -7.55 10.94 -4.41
C ARG A 36 -7.78 12.21 -3.63
N GLU A 37 -9.01 12.71 -3.59
CA GLU A 37 -9.36 13.90 -2.81
C GLU A 37 -9.04 13.72 -1.33
N ALA A 38 -9.38 12.57 -0.74
CA ALA A 38 -9.08 12.27 0.66
C ALA A 38 -7.57 12.27 0.96
N LEU A 39 -6.77 11.64 0.09
CA LEU A 39 -5.31 11.58 0.23
C LEU A 39 -4.66 12.97 0.00
N ASP A 40 -5.10 13.72 -1.01
CA ASP A 40 -4.61 15.08 -1.27
C ASP A 40 -5.00 16.03 -0.12
N PHE A 41 -6.21 15.90 0.44
CA PHE A 41 -6.61 16.63 1.65
C PHE A 41 -5.70 16.28 2.84
N SER A 42 -5.37 15.00 3.03
CA SER A 42 -4.47 14.55 4.08
C SER A 42 -3.08 15.19 3.95
N ILE A 43 -2.46 15.16 2.77
CA ILE A 43 -1.17 15.80 2.51
C ILE A 43 -1.20 17.29 2.82
N GLN A 44 -2.22 18.00 2.35
CA GLN A 44 -2.32 19.46 2.50
C GLN A 44 -2.54 19.90 3.95
N ASN A 45 -3.17 19.09 4.77
CA ASN A 45 -3.63 19.48 6.10
C ASN A 45 -2.88 18.83 7.27
N PHE A 46 -2.20 17.70 7.04
CA PHE A 46 -1.50 16.94 8.08
C PHE A 46 0.00 16.78 7.81
N PHE A 47 0.44 17.08 6.60
CA PHE A 47 1.86 17.16 6.27
C PHE A 47 2.39 18.53 6.72
N ILE A 48 2.66 18.68 8.00
CA ILE A 48 3.31 19.86 8.56
C ILE A 48 4.80 19.50 8.71
N ILE A 49 5.63 20.17 7.94
CA ILE A 49 7.08 20.17 8.20
C ILE A 49 7.32 21.20 9.31
N HIS A 50 7.36 20.75 10.56
CA HIS A 50 7.96 21.56 11.60
C HIS A 50 9.48 21.32 11.62
N ASP A 51 10.23 22.37 11.42
CA ASP A 51 11.67 22.36 11.63
C ASP A 51 11.98 21.85 13.04
N GLY A 52 12.37 20.58 13.14
CA GLY A 52 12.99 20.00 14.32
C GLY A 52 12.24 18.93 15.11
N TYR A 53 10.99 18.56 14.78
CA TYR A 53 10.30 17.50 15.50
C TYR A 53 9.77 16.37 14.58
N LYS A 54 10.29 15.17 14.78
CA LYS A 54 9.91 13.93 14.07
C LYS A 54 8.45 13.48 14.31
N TYR A 55 7.68 14.15 15.17
CA TYR A 55 6.35 13.72 15.58
C TYR A 55 5.22 14.05 14.59
N GLU A 56 5.42 14.94 13.63
CA GLU A 56 4.36 15.37 12.72
C GLU A 56 4.22 14.47 11.46
N MET A 57 5.25 13.72 11.10
CA MET A 57 5.10 12.62 10.13
C MET A 57 4.05 11.59 10.57
N TYR A 58 3.87 11.39 11.87
CA TYR A 58 2.92 10.44 12.43
C TYR A 58 1.45 10.73 12.09
N TRP A 59 1.04 12.00 12.09
CA TRP A 59 -0.36 12.34 11.82
C TRP A 59 -0.76 12.07 10.37
N PHE A 60 0.11 12.39 9.44
CA PHE A 60 -0.10 12.11 8.03
C PHE A 60 -0.20 10.59 7.76
N GLU A 61 0.67 9.80 8.34
CA GLU A 61 0.66 8.34 8.19
C GLU A 61 -0.58 7.72 8.85
N ILE A 62 -0.99 8.18 10.03
CA ILE A 62 -2.19 7.71 10.71
C ILE A 62 -3.45 8.01 9.87
N VAL A 63 -3.57 9.23 9.36
CA VAL A 63 -4.73 9.63 8.54
C VAL A 63 -4.79 8.83 7.26
N ASN A 64 -3.67 8.68 6.56
CA ASN A 64 -3.62 7.84 5.36
C ASN A 64 -3.89 6.37 5.66
N GLY A 65 -3.39 5.87 6.79
CA GLY A 65 -3.69 4.53 7.27
C GLY A 65 -5.17 4.30 7.49
N SER A 66 -5.87 5.28 8.08
CA SER A 66 -7.31 5.22 8.30
C SER A 66 -8.10 5.22 6.99
N ILE A 67 -7.77 6.13 6.06
CA ILE A 67 -8.37 6.18 4.73
C ILE A 67 -8.14 4.84 4.00
N CYS A 68 -6.91 4.36 3.93
CA CYS A 68 -6.55 3.11 3.28
C CYS A 68 -7.20 1.88 3.95
N GLY A 69 -7.35 1.88 5.27
CA GLY A 69 -8.07 0.84 6.01
C GLY A 69 -9.54 0.77 5.60
N THR A 70 -10.19 1.94 5.45
CA THR A 70 -11.58 2.04 4.97
C THR A 70 -11.70 1.53 3.53
N VAL A 71 -10.78 1.91 2.64
CA VAL A 71 -10.71 1.39 1.27
C VAL A 71 -10.54 -0.12 1.26
N GLY A 72 -9.60 -0.66 2.04
CA GLY A 72 -9.36 -2.10 2.13
C GLY A 72 -10.61 -2.87 2.56
N THR A 73 -11.36 -2.32 3.53
CA THR A 73 -12.61 -2.92 4.01
C THR A 73 -13.71 -2.88 2.93
N LEU A 74 -13.81 -1.80 2.16
CA LEU A 74 -14.75 -1.71 1.04
C LEU A 74 -14.39 -2.75 -0.03
N LEU A 75 -13.11 -2.82 -0.43
CA LEU A 75 -12.65 -3.77 -1.45
C LEU A 75 -12.85 -5.23 -1.04
N ASP A 76 -12.80 -5.55 0.26
CA ASP A 76 -13.10 -6.91 0.74
C ASP A 76 -14.58 -7.28 0.58
N LYS A 77 -15.48 -6.31 0.61
CA LYS A 77 -16.93 -6.50 0.45
C LYS A 77 -17.38 -6.44 -1.02
N GLU A 78 -16.74 -5.60 -1.82
CA GLU A 78 -17.14 -5.28 -3.19
C GLU A 78 -16.23 -5.99 -4.22
N GLU A 79 -16.57 -7.23 -4.57
CA GLU A 79 -15.75 -8.08 -5.46
C GLU A 79 -15.49 -7.45 -6.83
N ARG A 80 -16.39 -6.61 -7.35
CA ARG A 80 -16.19 -5.88 -8.61
C ARG A 80 -15.06 -4.87 -8.49
N LEU A 81 -15.07 -4.05 -7.43
CA LEU A 81 -14.01 -3.06 -7.18
C LEU A 81 -12.67 -3.73 -6.87
N LYS A 82 -12.70 -4.85 -6.13
CA LYS A 82 -11.52 -5.66 -5.85
C LYS A 82 -10.85 -6.18 -7.12
N LYS A 83 -11.62 -6.41 -8.19
CA LYS A 83 -11.13 -6.85 -9.51
C LYS A 83 -10.77 -5.70 -10.45
N SER A 84 -10.99 -4.45 -10.07
CA SER A 84 -10.69 -3.30 -10.94
C SER A 84 -9.20 -3.13 -11.18
N GLN A 85 -8.78 -3.11 -12.44
CA GLN A 85 -7.41 -2.83 -12.83
C GLN A 85 -7.10 -1.34 -12.66
N ASN A 86 -8.08 -0.45 -12.85
CA ASN A 86 -7.90 0.99 -12.67
C ASN A 86 -7.53 1.32 -11.21
N ILE A 87 -8.23 0.69 -10.23
CA ILE A 87 -7.90 0.86 -8.81
C ILE A 87 -6.50 0.31 -8.50
N ALA A 88 -6.15 -0.86 -9.05
CA ALA A 88 -4.83 -1.44 -8.86
C ALA A 88 -3.72 -0.56 -9.44
N ASN A 89 -3.90 -0.03 -10.65
CA ASN A 89 -2.94 0.89 -11.28
C ASN A 89 -2.81 2.18 -10.48
N PHE A 90 -3.91 2.74 -10.00
CA PHE A 90 -3.91 3.93 -9.15
C PHE A 90 -3.01 3.74 -7.90
N PHE A 91 -3.18 2.65 -7.15
CA PHE A 91 -2.34 2.39 -5.98
C PHE A 91 -0.89 2.04 -6.34
N THR A 92 -0.66 1.42 -7.48
CA THR A 92 0.69 1.18 -8.00
C THR A 92 1.41 2.50 -8.27
N GLU A 93 0.76 3.43 -8.96
CA GLU A 93 1.31 4.77 -9.24
C GLU A 93 1.61 5.55 -7.96
N LEU A 94 0.70 5.54 -6.98
CA LEU A 94 0.92 6.19 -5.68
C LEU A 94 2.13 5.59 -4.95
N THR A 95 2.29 4.27 -4.98
CA THR A 95 3.41 3.58 -4.32
C THR A 95 4.76 4.03 -4.87
N LEU A 96 4.85 4.35 -6.15
CA LEU A 96 6.09 4.74 -6.81
C LEU A 96 6.39 6.24 -6.71
N GLN A 97 5.42 7.08 -6.32
CA GLN A 97 5.65 8.51 -6.16
C GLN A 97 6.35 8.85 -4.84
N GLU A 98 7.39 9.70 -4.91
CA GLU A 98 8.19 10.09 -3.73
C GLU A 98 7.37 10.84 -2.66
N LYS A 99 6.40 11.64 -3.08
CA LYS A 99 5.52 12.37 -2.14
C LYS A 99 4.75 11.46 -1.18
N TRP A 100 4.59 10.17 -1.51
CA TRP A 100 3.85 9.18 -0.74
C TRP A 100 4.74 8.18 0.00
N LYS A 101 6.05 8.42 0.10
CA LYS A 101 7.00 7.44 0.66
C LYS A 101 6.59 6.88 2.02
N GLY A 102 6.09 7.69 2.94
CA GLY A 102 5.63 7.26 4.26
C GLY A 102 4.30 6.48 4.26
N SER A 103 3.59 6.43 3.12
CA SER A 103 2.31 5.72 2.99
C SER A 103 2.39 4.50 2.05
N ARG A 104 3.55 4.21 1.47
CA ARG A 104 3.76 3.12 0.51
C ARG A 104 3.27 1.77 1.01
N PHE A 105 3.53 1.46 2.28
CA PHE A 105 3.12 0.20 2.88
C PHE A 105 1.60 0.02 2.91
N HIS A 106 0.81 1.08 3.09
CA HIS A 106 -0.65 1.02 3.02
C HIS A 106 -1.13 0.69 1.61
N PHE A 107 -0.51 1.27 0.57
CA PHE A 107 -0.87 1.01 -0.82
C PHE A 107 -0.51 -0.41 -1.25
N ILE A 108 0.66 -0.91 -0.84
CA ILE A 108 1.07 -2.31 -1.03
C ILE A 108 0.07 -3.26 -0.37
N PHE A 109 -0.40 -2.92 0.85
CA PHE A 109 -1.40 -3.71 1.55
C PHE A 109 -2.75 -3.77 0.81
N ILE A 110 -3.22 -2.65 0.21
CA ILE A 110 -4.41 -2.64 -0.64
C ILE A 110 -4.24 -3.56 -1.85
N LEU A 111 -3.10 -3.46 -2.55
CA LEU A 111 -2.81 -4.33 -3.69
C LEU A 111 -2.75 -5.82 -3.29
N GLN A 112 -2.29 -6.11 -2.07
CA GLN A 112 -2.30 -7.48 -1.50
C GLN A 112 -3.74 -7.95 -1.24
N ILE A 113 -4.63 -7.12 -0.68
CA ILE A 113 -6.07 -7.43 -0.52
C ILE A 113 -6.71 -7.73 -1.88
N MET A 114 -6.39 -6.92 -2.88
CA MET A 114 -6.86 -7.10 -4.26
C MET A 114 -6.23 -8.32 -4.96
N LYS A 115 -5.21 -8.95 -4.37
CA LYS A 115 -4.43 -10.07 -4.93
C LYS A 115 -3.74 -9.74 -6.26
N ARG A 116 -3.29 -8.50 -6.43
CA ARG A 116 -2.70 -7.96 -7.66
C ARG A 116 -1.22 -8.31 -7.80
N LYS A 117 -0.95 -9.55 -8.25
CA LYS A 117 0.41 -10.09 -8.36
C LYS A 117 1.32 -9.29 -9.30
N SER A 118 0.83 -8.94 -10.48
CA SER A 118 1.58 -8.17 -11.49
C SER A 118 1.94 -6.78 -10.99
N ASN A 119 1.00 -6.08 -10.35
CA ASN A 119 1.26 -4.76 -9.77
C ASN A 119 2.30 -4.83 -8.63
N ILE A 120 2.21 -5.82 -7.74
CA ILE A 120 3.22 -6.04 -6.69
C ILE A 120 4.58 -6.41 -7.29
N ALA A 121 4.63 -7.32 -8.28
CA ALA A 121 5.87 -7.67 -8.97
C ALA A 121 6.50 -6.45 -9.67
N TYR A 122 5.68 -5.62 -10.31
CA TYR A 122 6.13 -4.39 -10.94
C TYR A 122 6.71 -3.40 -9.92
N ILE A 123 6.04 -3.15 -8.79
CA ILE A 123 6.57 -2.32 -7.71
C ILE A 123 7.91 -2.88 -7.22
N ALA A 124 7.98 -4.19 -6.95
CA ALA A 124 9.18 -4.84 -6.45
C ALA A 124 10.35 -4.85 -7.44
N SER A 125 10.09 -4.67 -8.74
CA SER A 125 11.15 -4.54 -9.77
C SER A 125 11.86 -3.18 -9.75
N HIS A 126 11.34 -2.18 -9.02
CA HIS A 126 11.97 -0.87 -8.88
C HIS A 126 12.98 -0.88 -7.73
N PRO A 127 14.31 -0.71 -8.03
CA PRO A 127 15.35 -0.81 -6.99
C PRO A 127 15.12 0.11 -5.79
N THR A 128 14.66 1.33 -6.02
CA THR A 128 14.44 2.35 -4.99
C THR A 128 13.36 1.97 -3.95
N ILE A 129 12.49 1.01 -4.25
CA ILE A 129 11.47 0.57 -3.31
C ILE A 129 12.09 -0.25 -2.16
N TRP A 130 13.19 -0.95 -2.43
CA TRP A 130 13.92 -1.73 -1.44
C TRP A 130 14.82 -0.89 -0.53
N GLU A 131 15.04 0.38 -0.91
CA GLU A 131 15.75 1.39 -0.10
C GLU A 131 14.80 2.22 0.78
N ALA A 132 13.49 1.92 0.72
CA ALA A 132 12.46 2.60 1.49
C ALA A 132 12.55 2.28 2.99
N ASP A 133 11.63 2.86 3.77
CA ASP A 133 11.51 2.60 5.21
C ASP A 133 11.16 1.14 5.53
N GLY A 134 11.43 0.73 6.78
CA GLY A 134 11.23 -0.65 7.21
C GLY A 134 9.79 -1.16 7.08
N PHE A 135 8.77 -0.29 7.20
CA PHE A 135 7.37 -0.70 7.02
C PHE A 135 7.06 -1.03 5.57
N THR A 136 7.58 -0.24 4.63
CA THR A 136 7.44 -0.49 3.19
C THR A 136 8.16 -1.78 2.80
N GLN A 137 9.39 -2.00 3.28
CA GLN A 137 10.14 -3.24 3.06
C GLN A 137 9.39 -4.46 3.60
N PHE A 138 8.88 -4.38 4.83
CA PHE A 138 8.10 -5.45 5.44
C PHE A 138 6.84 -5.77 4.64
N ALA A 139 6.06 -4.77 4.27
CA ALA A 139 4.84 -4.95 3.48
C ALA A 139 5.13 -5.61 2.12
N LEU A 140 6.24 -5.24 1.48
CA LEU A 140 6.64 -5.81 0.20
C LEU A 140 7.07 -7.29 0.34
N VAL A 141 7.90 -7.60 1.34
CA VAL A 141 8.31 -8.99 1.66
C VAL A 141 7.08 -9.85 1.96
N GLU A 142 6.16 -9.34 2.78
CA GLU A 142 4.92 -10.04 3.12
C GLU A 142 4.03 -10.29 1.90
N ALA A 143 3.84 -9.26 1.04
CA ALA A 143 3.02 -9.36 -0.16
C ALA A 143 3.59 -10.37 -1.16
N LEU A 144 4.89 -10.32 -1.44
CA LEU A 144 5.58 -11.25 -2.34
C LEU A 144 5.46 -12.70 -1.84
N TYR A 145 5.65 -12.91 -0.54
CA TYR A 145 5.48 -14.23 0.08
C TYR A 145 4.03 -14.73 0.03
N LYS A 146 3.07 -13.94 0.51
CA LYS A 146 1.65 -14.35 0.58
C LYS A 146 1.03 -14.58 -0.79
N LEU A 147 1.39 -13.77 -1.77
CA LEU A 147 0.90 -13.89 -3.14
C LEU A 147 1.69 -14.91 -3.96
N ARG A 148 2.79 -15.47 -3.43
CA ARG A 148 3.67 -16.44 -4.09
C ARG A 148 4.21 -15.91 -5.42
N ILE A 149 4.84 -14.73 -5.37
CA ILE A 149 5.44 -14.07 -6.53
C ILE A 149 6.92 -14.43 -6.59
N PRO A 150 7.42 -15.14 -7.63
CA PRO A 150 8.82 -15.54 -7.75
C PRO A 150 9.70 -14.41 -8.29
N GLY A 151 11.03 -14.62 -8.25
CA GLY A 151 12.00 -13.78 -8.93
C GLY A 151 12.70 -12.75 -8.04
N PHE A 152 12.51 -12.79 -6.72
CA PHE A 152 13.05 -11.80 -5.79
C PHE A 152 13.99 -12.39 -4.73
N SER A 153 14.57 -13.57 -4.97
CA SER A 153 15.47 -14.23 -4.00
C SER A 153 16.67 -13.37 -3.61
N ARG A 154 17.21 -12.57 -4.53
CA ARG A 154 18.34 -11.68 -4.25
C ARG A 154 17.95 -10.62 -3.21
N GLU A 155 16.85 -9.94 -3.43
CA GLU A 155 16.30 -8.89 -2.56
C GLU A 155 15.94 -9.48 -1.18
N PHE A 156 15.37 -10.68 -1.16
CA PHE A 156 15.07 -11.40 0.08
C PHE A 156 16.33 -11.76 0.87
N LEU A 157 17.45 -12.10 0.22
CA LEU A 157 18.71 -12.34 0.90
C LEU A 157 19.31 -11.07 1.51
N GLU A 158 19.15 -9.91 0.85
CA GLU A 158 19.57 -8.63 1.44
C GLU A 158 18.67 -8.25 2.62
N MET A 159 17.35 -8.38 2.48
CA MET A 159 16.41 -8.11 3.58
C MET A 159 16.62 -9.07 4.77
N LYS A 160 17.08 -10.30 4.53
CA LYS A 160 17.44 -11.23 5.59
C LYS A 160 18.53 -10.68 6.50
N LYS A 161 19.59 -10.10 5.92
CA LYS A 161 20.69 -9.49 6.69
C LYS A 161 20.20 -8.35 7.58
N ILE A 162 19.29 -7.52 7.06
CA ILE A 162 18.68 -6.41 7.81
C ILE A 162 17.83 -6.96 8.96
N ALA A 163 16.94 -7.91 8.67
CA ALA A 163 16.06 -8.52 9.66
C ALA A 163 16.82 -9.28 10.76
N GLU A 164 17.94 -9.94 10.42
CA GLU A 164 18.83 -10.58 11.39
C GLU A 164 19.49 -9.55 12.32
N ARG A 165 20.00 -8.44 11.74
CA ARG A 165 20.61 -7.34 12.52
C ARG A 165 19.62 -6.70 13.48
N ASP A 166 18.38 -6.47 13.01
CA ASP A 166 17.36 -5.74 13.75
C ASP A 166 16.50 -6.66 14.66
N GLY A 167 16.72 -7.97 14.58
CA GLY A 167 15.99 -8.98 15.38
C GLY A 167 14.53 -9.16 14.97
N ASP A 168 14.15 -8.82 13.72
CA ASP A 168 12.79 -8.95 13.22
C ASP A 168 12.45 -10.40 12.86
N LYS A 169 11.93 -11.12 13.87
CA LYS A 169 11.55 -12.52 13.73
C LYS A 169 10.42 -12.75 12.73
N GLN A 170 9.52 -11.80 12.57
CA GLN A 170 8.39 -11.94 11.66
C GLN A 170 8.84 -11.83 10.21
N MET A 171 9.64 -10.83 9.90
CA MET A 171 10.25 -10.68 8.58
C MET A 171 11.13 -11.89 8.23
N LEU A 172 11.97 -12.35 9.16
CA LEU A 172 12.80 -13.55 8.99
C LEU A 172 11.98 -14.81 8.66
N ASN A 173 10.81 -14.98 9.30
CA ASN A 173 9.94 -16.11 9.01
C ASN A 173 9.39 -16.05 7.58
N PHE A 174 8.94 -14.90 7.10
CA PHE A 174 8.47 -14.73 5.72
C PHE A 174 9.61 -14.98 4.72
N ILE A 175 10.77 -14.40 4.95
CA ILE A 175 11.94 -14.55 4.08
C ILE A 175 12.37 -16.03 4.00
N THR A 176 12.51 -16.71 5.13
CA THR A 176 12.93 -18.11 5.17
C THR A 176 11.96 -19.02 4.41
N ARG A 177 10.65 -18.81 4.60
CA ARG A 177 9.62 -19.58 3.88
C ARG A 177 9.57 -19.25 2.39
N TYR A 178 9.79 -17.99 2.01
CA TYR A 178 9.85 -17.60 0.62
C TYR A 178 11.01 -18.30 -0.08
N LEU A 179 12.24 -18.17 0.42
CA LEU A 179 13.44 -18.75 -0.17
C LEU A 179 13.36 -20.29 -0.28
N ALA A 180 12.75 -20.95 0.72
CA ALA A 180 12.55 -22.39 0.71
C ALA A 180 11.52 -22.87 -0.34
N ASN A 181 10.60 -22.02 -0.77
CA ASN A 181 9.47 -22.43 -1.61
C ASN A 181 9.37 -21.70 -2.95
N GLU A 182 10.20 -20.69 -3.21
CA GLU A 182 10.11 -19.88 -4.43
C GLU A 182 10.11 -20.71 -5.72
N HIS A 183 10.91 -21.80 -5.76
CA HIS A 183 10.97 -22.72 -6.90
C HIS A 183 9.62 -23.40 -7.23
N LYS A 184 8.65 -23.36 -6.32
CA LYS A 184 7.27 -23.88 -6.50
C LYS A 184 6.31 -22.80 -7.00
N TYR A 185 6.72 -21.52 -7.01
CA TYR A 185 5.85 -20.44 -7.40
C TYR A 185 5.74 -20.35 -8.91
N LYS A 186 4.54 -20.08 -9.40
CA LYS A 186 4.33 -19.91 -10.84
C LYS A 186 4.74 -18.51 -11.28
N PRO A 187 5.34 -18.35 -12.45
CA PRO A 187 5.58 -17.04 -13.03
C PRO A 187 4.33 -16.18 -13.02
N VAL A 188 4.50 -14.89 -12.75
CA VAL A 188 3.40 -13.93 -12.83
C VAL A 188 3.23 -13.56 -14.30
N PRO A 189 2.05 -13.79 -14.91
CA PRO A 189 1.82 -13.36 -16.28
C PRO A 189 1.91 -11.83 -16.35
N PRO A 190 2.47 -11.28 -17.45
CA PRO A 190 2.39 -9.85 -17.68
C PRO A 190 0.92 -9.50 -17.89
N GLU A 191 0.31 -8.88 -16.88
CA GLU A 191 -0.99 -8.22 -17.09
C GLU A 191 -0.69 -6.94 -17.87
N SER A 192 -1.53 -6.62 -18.85
CA SER A 192 -1.48 -5.35 -19.56
C SER A 192 -1.69 -4.22 -18.54
N MET A 193 -0.63 -3.51 -18.23
CA MET A 193 -0.69 -2.25 -17.47
C MET A 193 -1.29 -1.15 -18.33
#